data_23e62ae9ba427cc2ff1130f61584296e
#
_entry.id   23e62ae9ba427cc2ff1130f61584296e
#
_cell.length_a   1.000
_cell.length_b   1.000
_cell.length_c   1.000
_cell.angle_alpha   90.00
_cell.angle_beta   90.00
_cell.angle_gamma   90.00
#
_symmetry.space_group_name_H-M   'P 1'
#
loop_
_entity.id
_entity.type
_entity.pdbx_description
1 polymer ?
#
loop_
_entity_poly.entity_id
_entity_poly.type
_entity_poly.pdbx_seq_one_letter_code
_entity_poly.pdbx_strand_id
1 'polypeptide(L)'
;MKSLATIPLLFLLCVSLCSCPYSSIYKLDDNPNIYVEQVLLGKWATFVKRPGTEKEEPVKMILSKKNDTEYNIAFIGYADDLRPYRVVTADSILGTAFMSTINGKKFLNISIKSQIYIAELKYQDEKLSLFPLVEHFTAKMIFDNTALRKSVEVHYKTRVHPMFDEDFCLKDMVKVN
;
A
#
# COMPACT_ATOMS: atom_id res chain seq x y z
N MET A 1 13.10 -40.51 -21.68
CA MET A 1 11.82 -39.95 -21.19
C MET A 1 11.98 -39.34 -19.78
N LYS A 2 12.69 -38.20 -19.63
CA LYS A 2 12.96 -37.54 -18.29
C LYS A 2 12.68 -36.02 -18.27
N SER A 3 11.94 -35.47 -19.24
CA SER A 3 11.80 -34.01 -19.40
C SER A 3 10.40 -33.44 -19.08
N LEU A 4 9.41 -34.27 -18.75
CA LEU A 4 8.03 -33.80 -18.58
C LEU A 4 7.71 -33.28 -17.15
N ALA A 5 8.53 -33.61 -16.14
CA ALA A 5 8.28 -33.23 -14.75
C ALA A 5 8.84 -31.85 -14.36
N THR A 6 9.76 -31.29 -15.16
CA THR A 6 10.40 -29.99 -14.86
C THR A 6 9.53 -28.79 -15.23
N ILE A 7 8.63 -28.92 -16.19
CA ILE A 7 7.74 -27.83 -16.64
C ILE A 7 6.72 -27.44 -15.57
N PRO A 8 5.98 -28.36 -14.91
CA PRO A 8 5.05 -27.98 -13.86
C PRO A 8 5.75 -27.42 -12.59
N LEU A 9 6.96 -27.88 -12.30
CA LEU A 9 7.75 -27.35 -11.18
C LEU A 9 8.19 -25.91 -11.43
N LEU A 10 8.60 -25.58 -12.66
CA LEU A 10 8.99 -24.21 -13.04
C LEU A 10 7.76 -23.28 -13.04
N PHE A 11 6.59 -23.77 -13.48
CA PHE A 11 5.35 -23.02 -13.46
C PHE A 11 4.87 -22.74 -12.02
N LEU A 12 5.00 -23.70 -11.12
CA LEU A 12 4.67 -23.54 -9.70
C LEU A 12 5.60 -22.52 -9.03
N LEU A 13 6.88 -22.49 -9.40
CA LEU A 13 7.85 -21.51 -8.90
C LEU A 13 7.54 -20.08 -9.37
N CYS A 14 7.08 -19.91 -10.61
CA CYS A 14 6.70 -18.58 -11.15
C CYS A 14 5.46 -17.98 -10.48
N VAL A 15 4.49 -18.81 -10.07
CA VAL A 15 3.26 -18.32 -9.38
C VAL A 15 3.56 -17.81 -7.96
N SER A 16 4.63 -18.32 -7.33
CA SER A 16 5.02 -17.89 -5.98
C SER A 16 5.79 -16.56 -5.93
N LEU A 17 6.09 -15.94 -7.08
CA LEU A 17 6.83 -14.67 -7.15
C LEU A 17 5.92 -13.44 -7.34
N CYS A 18 4.59 -13.61 -7.36
CA CYS A 18 3.67 -12.48 -7.38
C CYS A 18 3.74 -11.75 -6.04
N SER A 19 4.38 -10.60 -6.01
CA SER A 19 4.34 -9.69 -4.87
C SER A 19 2.94 -9.09 -4.76
N CYS A 20 2.37 -9.12 -3.56
CA CYS A 20 1.10 -8.49 -3.24
C CYS A 20 1.30 -7.48 -2.11
N PRO A 21 0.55 -6.37 -2.09
CA PRO A 21 0.56 -5.48 -0.95
C PRO A 21 0.13 -6.21 0.32
N TYR A 22 0.85 -5.97 1.41
CA TYR A 22 0.48 -6.50 2.71
C TYR A 22 -0.93 -6.03 3.09
N SER A 23 -1.79 -6.97 3.44
CA SER A 23 -3.12 -6.70 3.96
C SER A 23 -3.42 -7.57 5.17
N SER A 24 -4.10 -7.02 6.15
CA SER A 24 -4.47 -7.70 7.38
C SER A 24 -5.71 -7.08 8.01
N ILE A 25 -6.10 -7.58 9.18
CA ILE A 25 -7.08 -6.94 10.05
C ILE A 25 -6.42 -6.02 11.09
N TYR A 26 -5.07 -6.02 11.15
CA TYR A 26 -4.30 -5.29 12.15
C TYR A 26 -3.85 -3.92 11.65
N LYS A 27 -3.70 -2.98 12.57
CA LYS A 27 -3.31 -1.58 12.38
C LYS A 27 -1.98 -1.32 13.09
N LEU A 28 -1.30 -0.24 12.72
CA LEU A 28 -0.10 0.18 13.45
C LEU A 28 -0.41 0.78 14.83
N ASP A 29 -1.57 1.41 14.98
CA ASP A 29 -2.07 1.93 16.24
C ASP A 29 -3.54 1.53 16.43
N ASP A 30 -3.95 1.31 17.68
CA ASP A 30 -5.32 0.90 18.00
C ASP A 30 -6.35 1.98 17.65
N ASN A 31 -5.99 3.24 17.91
CA ASN A 31 -6.86 4.39 17.71
C ASN A 31 -6.16 5.49 16.90
N PRO A 32 -6.89 6.21 16.05
CA PRO A 32 -6.41 7.41 15.40
C PRO A 32 -6.13 8.51 16.43
N ASN A 33 -4.89 8.98 16.53
CA ASN A 33 -4.47 10.00 17.49
C ASN A 33 -3.71 11.17 16.85
N ILE A 34 -3.44 11.11 15.54
CA ILE A 34 -2.75 12.16 14.80
C ILE A 34 -3.78 12.95 14.00
N TYR A 35 -3.77 14.28 14.16
CA TYR A 35 -4.68 15.16 13.44
C TYR A 35 -4.44 15.13 11.93
N VAL A 36 -5.52 15.31 11.19
CA VAL A 36 -5.52 15.44 9.73
C VAL A 36 -4.66 16.63 9.31
N GLU A 37 -3.66 16.39 8.48
CA GLU A 37 -2.81 17.45 7.92
C GLU A 37 -3.48 18.09 6.70
N GLN A 38 -3.79 19.39 6.78
CA GLN A 38 -4.49 20.11 5.70
C GLN A 38 -3.74 20.09 4.37
N VAL A 39 -2.41 20.07 4.41
CA VAL A 39 -1.55 20.05 3.23
C VAL A 39 -1.76 18.79 2.38
N LEU A 40 -2.12 17.66 3.03
CA LEU A 40 -2.36 16.38 2.37
C LEU A 40 -3.73 16.29 1.70
N LEU A 41 -4.68 17.14 2.09
CA LEU A 41 -6.03 17.12 1.51
C LEU A 41 -6.04 17.59 0.07
N GLY A 42 -6.82 16.91 -0.76
CA GLY A 42 -7.02 17.23 -2.18
C GLY A 42 -6.88 16.02 -3.09
N LYS A 43 -6.77 16.32 -4.38
CA LYS A 43 -6.57 15.31 -5.42
C LYS A 43 -5.10 15.29 -5.81
N TRP A 44 -4.53 14.12 -5.84
CA TRP A 44 -3.14 13.85 -6.18
C TRP A 44 -3.09 12.93 -7.39
N ALA A 45 -2.20 13.18 -8.35
CA ALA A 45 -2.10 12.39 -9.57
C ALA A 45 -0.65 12.04 -9.88
N THR A 46 -0.46 10.86 -10.44
CA THR A 46 0.82 10.38 -11.00
C THR A 46 0.52 9.42 -12.16
N PHE A 47 1.58 8.98 -12.83
CA PHE A 47 1.51 7.91 -13.81
C PHE A 47 2.21 6.67 -13.24
N VAL A 48 1.61 5.52 -13.44
CA VAL A 48 2.13 4.23 -12.98
C VAL A 48 2.35 3.33 -14.19
N LYS A 49 3.54 2.74 -14.27
CA LYS A 49 3.85 1.72 -15.27
C LYS A 49 3.41 0.37 -14.72
N ARG A 50 2.53 -0.31 -15.45
CA ARG A 50 2.05 -1.62 -15.02
C ARG A 50 3.08 -2.71 -15.27
N PRO A 51 3.19 -3.71 -14.39
CA PRO A 51 4.01 -4.88 -14.63
C PRO A 51 3.70 -5.53 -16.00
N GLY A 52 4.74 -5.82 -16.76
CA GLY A 52 4.59 -6.46 -18.07
C GLY A 52 4.11 -5.57 -19.22
N THR A 53 3.94 -4.26 -18.99
CA THR A 53 3.59 -3.29 -20.03
C THR A 53 4.57 -2.13 -20.09
N GLU A 54 4.73 -1.54 -21.28
CA GLU A 54 5.46 -0.27 -21.45
C GLU A 54 4.57 0.96 -21.28
N LYS A 55 3.26 0.75 -21.07
CA LYS A 55 2.28 1.82 -21.02
C LYS A 55 2.18 2.37 -19.60
N GLU A 56 2.30 3.68 -19.48
CA GLU A 56 1.99 4.42 -18.27
C GLU A 56 0.51 4.77 -18.22
N GLU A 57 -0.12 4.55 -17.08
CA GLU A 57 -1.53 4.87 -16.87
C GLU A 57 -1.69 5.90 -15.75
N PRO A 58 -2.63 6.84 -15.91
CA PRO A 58 -2.87 7.86 -14.89
C PRO A 58 -3.58 7.24 -13.69
N VAL A 59 -3.02 7.49 -12.50
CA VAL A 59 -3.63 7.13 -11.22
C VAL A 59 -3.86 8.39 -10.41
N LYS A 60 -5.02 8.47 -9.77
CA LYS A 60 -5.39 9.57 -8.87
C LYS A 60 -5.67 9.02 -7.48
N MET A 61 -5.19 9.73 -6.47
CA MET A 61 -5.55 9.54 -5.08
C MET A 61 -6.26 10.80 -4.57
N ILE A 62 -7.38 10.61 -3.90
CA ILE A 62 -8.14 11.72 -3.30
C ILE A 62 -8.13 11.52 -1.79
N LEU A 63 -7.66 12.53 -1.07
CA LEU A 63 -7.74 12.60 0.39
C LEU A 63 -8.68 13.72 0.79
N SER A 64 -9.71 13.39 1.56
CA SER A 64 -10.61 14.38 2.16
C SER A 64 -10.75 14.12 3.66
N LYS A 65 -11.05 15.15 4.43
CA LYS A 65 -11.25 15.03 5.87
C LYS A 65 -12.54 14.25 6.15
N LYS A 66 -12.45 13.17 6.93
CA LYS A 66 -13.59 12.43 7.47
C LYS A 66 -13.98 13.00 8.85
N ASN A 67 -13.00 13.15 9.73
CA ASN A 67 -13.08 13.78 11.04
C ASN A 67 -11.70 14.38 11.39
N ASP A 68 -11.46 14.74 12.65
CA ASP A 68 -10.21 15.41 13.04
C ASP A 68 -8.95 14.55 12.92
N THR A 69 -9.09 13.22 12.96
CA THR A 69 -7.97 12.26 12.94
C THR A 69 -8.03 11.25 11.80
N GLU A 70 -9.09 11.27 10.99
CA GLU A 70 -9.28 10.32 9.90
C GLU A 70 -9.53 11.02 8.57
N TYR A 71 -9.09 10.36 7.50
CA TYR A 71 -9.31 10.72 6.11
C TYR A 71 -10.33 9.78 5.46
N ASN A 72 -11.12 10.29 4.51
CA ASN A 72 -11.62 9.45 3.43
C ASN A 72 -10.56 9.39 2.36
N ILE A 73 -10.32 8.20 1.80
CA ILE A 73 -9.36 7.98 0.73
C ILE A 73 -10.06 7.31 -0.46
N ALA A 74 -9.72 7.77 -1.66
CA ALA A 74 -10.17 7.14 -2.90
C ALA A 74 -9.00 7.02 -3.87
N PHE A 75 -8.92 5.88 -4.56
CA PHE A 75 -7.98 5.66 -5.67
C PHE A 75 -8.78 5.47 -6.96
N ILE A 76 -8.39 6.16 -8.03
CA ILE A 76 -9.01 6.11 -9.34
C ILE A 76 -7.94 5.73 -10.37
N GLY A 77 -8.24 4.79 -11.27
CA GLY A 77 -7.28 4.25 -12.24
C GLY A 77 -6.36 3.16 -11.68
N TYR A 78 -6.43 2.87 -10.37
CA TYR A 78 -5.65 1.85 -9.67
C TYR A 78 -6.40 0.51 -9.54
N ALA A 79 -7.66 0.51 -9.98
CA ALA A 79 -8.61 -0.56 -9.74
C ALA A 79 -8.35 -1.83 -10.55
N ASP A 80 -7.80 -1.70 -11.76
CA ASP A 80 -7.63 -2.84 -12.66
C ASP A 80 -6.64 -3.87 -12.11
N ASP A 81 -5.59 -3.41 -11.43
CA ASP A 81 -4.58 -4.30 -10.84
C ASP A 81 -5.09 -5.05 -9.62
N LEU A 82 -6.11 -4.52 -8.94
CA LEU A 82 -6.76 -5.15 -7.77
C LEU A 82 -8.00 -5.98 -8.13
N ARG A 83 -8.49 -5.94 -9.37
CA ARG A 83 -9.64 -6.74 -9.84
C ARG A 83 -9.49 -8.25 -9.64
N PRO A 84 -8.32 -8.87 -9.88
CA PRO A 84 -8.13 -10.30 -9.66
C PRO A 84 -8.42 -10.73 -8.22
N TYR A 85 -8.24 -9.84 -7.26
CA TYR A 85 -8.47 -10.09 -5.84
C TYR A 85 -9.90 -9.80 -5.40
N ARG A 86 -10.83 -9.52 -6.32
CA ARG A 86 -12.25 -9.17 -6.04
C ARG A 86 -12.43 -7.98 -5.07
N VAL A 87 -11.42 -7.14 -4.96
CA VAL A 87 -11.46 -5.98 -4.05
C VAL A 87 -12.26 -4.84 -4.66
N VAL A 88 -12.34 -4.79 -5.99
CA VAL A 88 -12.90 -3.66 -6.72
C VAL A 88 -13.94 -4.10 -7.75
N THR A 89 -15.10 -3.45 -7.72
CA THR A 89 -16.19 -3.63 -8.69
C THR A 89 -16.43 -2.40 -9.56
N ALA A 90 -15.68 -1.31 -9.38
CA ALA A 90 -15.84 -0.01 -10.04
C ALA A 90 -14.45 0.59 -10.34
N ASP A 91 -14.42 1.67 -11.13
CA ASP A 91 -13.18 2.36 -11.52
C ASP A 91 -12.48 3.09 -10.36
N SER A 92 -13.00 2.97 -9.13
CA SER A 92 -12.44 3.57 -7.93
C SER A 92 -12.47 2.64 -6.73
N ILE A 93 -11.43 2.72 -5.91
CA ILE A 93 -11.32 2.08 -4.61
C ILE A 93 -11.61 3.13 -3.55
N LEU A 94 -12.60 2.87 -2.69
CA LEU A 94 -12.98 3.78 -1.61
C LEU A 94 -12.63 3.15 -0.27
N GLY A 95 -12.10 3.98 0.64
CA GLY A 95 -11.74 3.56 1.99
C GLY A 95 -11.66 4.74 2.96
N THR A 96 -11.21 4.41 4.16
CA THR A 96 -10.82 5.40 5.18
C THR A 96 -9.37 5.18 5.58
N ALA A 97 -8.73 6.21 6.07
CA ALA A 97 -7.35 6.08 6.52
C ALA A 97 -7.11 6.94 7.76
N PHE A 98 -6.13 6.54 8.57
CA PHE A 98 -5.59 7.39 9.62
C PHE A 98 -4.07 7.28 9.66
N MET A 99 -3.44 8.27 10.25
CA MET A 99 -1.98 8.36 10.29
C MET A 99 -1.42 7.72 11.56
N SER A 100 -0.31 7.02 11.41
CA SER A 100 0.57 6.53 12.48
C SER A 100 2.00 7.00 12.23
N THR A 101 2.80 7.07 13.30
CA THR A 101 4.22 7.44 13.19
C THR A 101 5.10 6.35 13.79
N ILE A 102 6.12 5.93 13.03
CA ILE A 102 7.15 4.98 13.49
C ILE A 102 8.53 5.54 13.13
N ASN A 103 9.39 5.72 14.11
CA ASN A 103 10.76 6.23 13.91
C ASN A 103 10.80 7.54 13.11
N GLY A 104 9.86 8.45 13.34
CA GLY A 104 9.72 9.72 12.62
C GLY A 104 9.19 9.61 11.19
N LYS A 105 8.81 8.42 10.72
CA LYS A 105 8.16 8.19 9.44
C LYS A 105 6.66 8.14 9.61
N LYS A 106 5.94 8.69 8.65
CA LYS A 106 4.47 8.69 8.60
C LYS A 106 3.96 7.48 7.83
N PHE A 107 2.94 6.83 8.36
CA PHE A 107 2.25 5.72 7.74
C PHE A 107 0.76 5.99 7.70
N LEU A 108 0.10 5.59 6.63
CA LEU A 108 -1.34 5.49 6.56
C LEU A 108 -1.78 4.05 6.84
N ASN A 109 -2.72 3.89 7.76
CA ASN A 109 -3.51 2.68 7.95
C ASN A 109 -4.74 2.84 7.09
N ILE A 110 -4.79 2.17 5.94
CA ILE A 110 -5.83 2.35 4.92
C ILE A 110 -6.81 1.19 5.02
N SER A 111 -8.03 1.48 5.43
CA SER A 111 -9.10 0.49 5.55
C SER A 111 -9.95 0.49 4.28
N ILE A 112 -9.94 -0.64 3.57
CA ILE A 112 -10.75 -0.89 2.38
C ILE A 112 -11.56 -2.16 2.63
N LYS A 113 -12.88 -2.04 2.72
CA LYS A 113 -13.76 -3.15 3.15
C LYS A 113 -13.30 -3.72 4.50
N SER A 114 -12.97 -5.01 4.57
CA SER A 114 -12.52 -5.71 5.78
C SER A 114 -11.00 -5.81 5.91
N GLN A 115 -10.24 -5.25 4.98
CA GLN A 115 -8.78 -5.31 4.95
C GLN A 115 -8.16 -3.96 5.30
N ILE A 116 -7.00 -4.02 5.94
CA ILE A 116 -6.18 -2.86 6.27
C ILE A 116 -4.85 -3.00 5.54
N TYR A 117 -4.52 -1.99 4.78
CA TYR A 117 -3.26 -1.82 4.08
C TYR A 117 -2.41 -0.80 4.83
N ILE A 118 -1.13 -1.06 4.96
CA ILE A 118 -0.19 -0.14 5.59
C ILE A 118 0.71 0.44 4.52
N ALA A 119 0.80 1.76 4.44
CA ALA A 119 1.68 2.42 3.49
C ALA A 119 2.45 3.56 4.14
N GLU A 120 3.77 3.64 3.89
CA GLU A 120 4.55 4.83 4.25
C GLU A 120 4.11 6.01 3.38
N LEU A 121 3.88 7.15 4.02
CA LEU A 121 3.53 8.40 3.37
C LEU A 121 4.72 9.34 3.42
N LYS A 122 5.15 9.87 2.26
CA LYS A 122 6.17 10.90 2.15
C LYS A 122 5.58 12.12 1.47
N TYR A 123 5.73 13.27 2.10
CA TYR A 123 5.40 14.56 1.51
C TYR A 123 6.66 15.42 1.53
N GLN A 124 7.15 15.75 0.37
CA GLN A 124 8.36 16.54 0.17
C GLN A 124 8.29 17.30 -1.16
N ASP A 125 8.76 18.53 -1.18
CA ASP A 125 8.81 19.38 -2.38
C ASP A 125 7.45 19.47 -3.11
N GLU A 126 6.37 19.64 -2.33
CA GLU A 126 4.98 19.68 -2.81
C GLU A 126 4.49 18.41 -3.53
N LYS A 127 5.25 17.33 -3.43
CA LYS A 127 4.90 16.02 -3.98
C LYS A 127 4.54 15.04 -2.86
N LEU A 128 3.60 14.19 -3.13
CA LEU A 128 3.15 13.14 -2.24
C LEU A 128 3.50 11.78 -2.81
N SER A 129 4.07 10.91 -1.99
CA SER A 129 4.35 9.53 -2.37
C SER A 129 3.77 8.57 -1.35
N LEU A 130 3.25 7.45 -1.83
CA LEU A 130 2.67 6.38 -1.02
C LEU A 130 3.37 5.06 -1.36
N PHE A 131 3.89 4.38 -0.33
CA PHE A 131 4.65 3.14 -0.45
C PHE A 131 3.98 2.04 0.38
N PRO A 132 3.13 1.20 -0.22
CA PRO A 132 2.50 0.08 0.49
C PRO A 132 3.54 -0.92 0.96
N LEU A 133 3.33 -1.52 2.14
CA LEU A 133 4.14 -2.65 2.59
C LEU A 133 3.91 -3.85 1.67
N VAL A 134 4.98 -4.58 1.38
CA VAL A 134 4.92 -5.87 0.68
C VAL A 134 4.47 -6.98 1.64
N GLU A 135 3.75 -7.99 1.14
CA GLU A 135 3.21 -9.08 1.95
C GLU A 135 4.28 -9.77 2.81
N HIS A 136 5.47 -9.94 2.25
CA HIS A 136 6.58 -10.61 2.92
C HIS A 136 7.63 -9.67 3.52
N PHE A 137 7.23 -8.45 3.92
CA PHE A 137 8.15 -7.51 4.56
C PHE A 137 8.75 -8.04 5.86
N THR A 138 8.13 -9.05 6.47
CA THR A 138 8.61 -9.74 7.66
C THR A 138 8.36 -11.24 7.57
N ALA A 139 9.30 -12.04 8.04
CA ALA A 139 9.13 -13.49 8.20
C ALA A 139 8.34 -13.86 9.47
N LYS A 140 8.01 -12.88 10.33
CA LYS A 140 7.29 -13.11 11.58
C LYS A 140 5.78 -13.13 11.33
N MET A 141 5.11 -14.05 11.98
CA MET A 141 3.64 -14.03 12.01
C MET A 141 3.15 -12.83 12.81
N ILE A 142 2.15 -12.14 12.28
CA ILE A 142 1.50 -10.99 12.90
C ILE A 142 0.20 -11.45 13.52
N PHE A 143 0.05 -11.29 14.84
CA PHE A 143 -1.11 -11.74 15.60
C PHE A 143 -1.92 -10.59 16.20
N ASP A 144 -1.35 -9.38 16.25
CA ASP A 144 -1.97 -8.19 16.82
C ASP A 144 -1.30 -6.91 16.30
N ASN A 145 -1.85 -5.76 16.67
CA ASN A 145 -1.36 -4.45 16.30
C ASN A 145 0.07 -4.18 16.81
N THR A 146 0.38 -4.64 18.02
CA THR A 146 1.71 -4.48 18.63
C THR A 146 2.77 -5.27 17.87
N ALA A 147 2.47 -6.50 17.46
CA ALA A 147 3.34 -7.35 16.66
C ALA A 147 3.59 -6.72 15.29
N LEU A 148 2.54 -6.17 14.64
CA LEU A 148 2.68 -5.46 13.38
C LEU A 148 3.60 -4.24 13.52
N ARG A 149 3.32 -3.36 14.48
CA ARG A 149 4.13 -2.18 14.75
C ARG A 149 5.60 -2.52 14.99
N LYS A 150 5.86 -3.50 15.86
CA LYS A 150 7.22 -3.96 16.17
C LYS A 150 7.93 -4.54 14.94
N SER A 151 7.22 -5.25 14.08
CA SER A 151 7.80 -5.79 12.84
C SER A 151 8.22 -4.69 11.88
N VAL A 152 7.42 -3.64 11.72
CA VAL A 152 7.77 -2.46 10.93
C VAL A 152 8.98 -1.73 11.53
N GLU A 153 9.02 -1.52 12.86
CA GLU A 153 10.15 -0.89 13.55
C GLU A 153 11.46 -1.67 13.38
N VAL A 154 11.42 -2.99 13.53
CA VAL A 154 12.59 -3.86 13.38
C VAL A 154 13.08 -3.84 11.94
N HIS A 155 12.16 -3.86 10.97
CA HIS A 155 12.52 -3.82 9.56
C HIS A 155 13.35 -2.58 9.20
N TYR A 156 12.96 -1.39 9.69
CA TYR A 156 13.74 -0.16 9.49
C TYR A 156 15.17 -0.24 10.04
N LYS A 157 15.39 -1.01 11.08
CA LYS A 157 16.72 -1.20 11.67
C LYS A 157 17.55 -2.23 10.91
N THR A 158 16.94 -3.30 10.45
CA THR A 158 17.66 -4.46 9.89
C THR A 158 17.76 -4.44 8.36
N ARG A 159 16.75 -3.92 7.66
CA ARG A 159 16.66 -3.86 6.18
C ARG A 159 16.93 -5.20 5.49
N VAL A 160 16.54 -6.31 6.11
CA VAL A 160 16.86 -7.66 5.61
C VAL A 160 16.00 -8.05 4.42
N HIS A 161 14.77 -7.53 4.34
CA HIS A 161 13.82 -7.85 3.28
C HIS A 161 13.33 -6.57 2.58
N PRO A 162 12.87 -6.62 1.33
CA PRO A 162 12.13 -5.54 0.71
C PRO A 162 10.96 -5.12 1.61
N MET A 163 10.78 -3.84 1.84
CA MET A 163 9.71 -3.35 2.71
C MET A 163 8.47 -2.97 1.93
N PHE A 164 8.67 -2.42 0.74
CA PHE A 164 7.59 -1.85 -0.06
C PHE A 164 7.36 -2.66 -1.32
N ASP A 165 6.10 -2.70 -1.72
CA ASP A 165 5.69 -3.28 -2.97
C ASP A 165 5.89 -2.25 -4.09
N GLU A 166 6.96 -2.41 -4.87
CA GLU A 166 7.34 -1.45 -5.92
C GLU A 166 6.27 -1.33 -7.01
N ASP A 167 5.51 -2.39 -7.28
CA ASP A 167 4.46 -2.41 -8.31
C ASP A 167 3.25 -1.57 -7.91
N PHE A 168 3.04 -1.38 -6.60
CA PHE A 168 1.93 -0.61 -6.04
C PHE A 168 2.34 0.74 -5.44
N CYS A 169 3.60 1.15 -5.60
CA CYS A 169 4.04 2.46 -5.15
C CYS A 169 3.45 3.59 -6.03
N LEU A 170 2.88 4.61 -5.38
CA LEU A 170 2.52 5.87 -6.01
C LEU A 170 3.61 6.89 -5.70
N LYS A 171 4.45 7.19 -6.68
CA LYS A 171 5.61 8.07 -6.49
C LYS A 171 5.34 9.46 -7.08
N ASP A 172 5.82 10.47 -6.38
CA ASP A 172 5.87 11.87 -6.85
C ASP A 172 4.55 12.41 -7.39
N MET A 173 3.45 12.02 -6.74
CA MET A 173 2.13 12.55 -7.08
C MET A 173 2.10 14.07 -6.92
N VAL A 174 1.59 14.76 -7.93
CA VAL A 174 1.36 16.21 -7.89
C VAL A 174 -0.10 16.52 -7.58
N LYS A 175 -0.31 17.64 -6.89
CA LYS A 175 -1.66 18.10 -6.58
C LYS A 175 -2.34 18.60 -7.84
N VAL A 176 -3.58 18.15 -8.07
CA VAL A 176 -4.39 18.53 -9.23
C VAL A 176 -5.71 19.15 -8.76
N ASN A 177 -6.25 20.04 -9.56
CA ASN A 177 -7.52 20.74 -9.27
C ASN A 177 -8.76 19.85 -9.49
#